data_b2d1c44e37d163ecd76dbc6f295c16a1
#
_entry.id   b2d1c44e37d163ecd76dbc6f295c16a1
#
_cell.length_a   1.000
_cell.length_b   1.000
_cell.length_c   1.000
_cell.angle_alpha   90.00
_cell.angle_beta   90.00
_cell.angle_gamma   90.00
#
_symmetry.space_group_name_H-M   'P 1'
#
loop_
_entity.id
_entity.type
_entity.pdbx_description
1 polymer ?
#
loop_
_entity_poly.entity_id
_entity_poly.type
_entity_poly.pdbx_seq_one_letter_code
_entity_poly.pdbx_strand_id
1 'polypeptide(L)'
;SRVQAVSSELGNERIDIVIYDDNPAQLVINALVPAKVDSIVVDEDSRSMEIAVNQDNLALAIGSRGQNIRLASQWVGWELNIISSEEAEAKVKVDETEFMVKLIDSLAIDESIAEKIISVGLTSFDDIAYVDNSVLEAFVDNADEIERIKSSAEDAALMEAMGAITEEEENLDSFGGLGSRKSTRLNSSHGS
;
A
#
# COMPACT_ATOMS: atom_id res chain seq x y z
N SER A 1 27.39 -22.19 20.63
CA SER A 1 27.14 -21.96 19.18
C SER A 1 27.95 -20.76 18.71
N ARG A 2 28.16 -20.60 17.39
CA ARG A 2 28.87 -19.43 16.83
C ARG A 2 28.23 -18.10 17.22
N VAL A 3 26.91 -18.08 17.33
CA VAL A 3 26.14 -16.89 17.78
C VAL A 3 26.49 -16.49 19.20
N GLN A 4 26.65 -17.45 20.11
CA GLN A 4 27.03 -17.17 21.51
C GLN A 4 28.47 -16.64 21.61
N ALA A 5 29.36 -17.12 20.76
CA ALA A 5 30.75 -16.62 20.72
C ALA A 5 30.80 -15.16 20.30
N VAL A 6 30.07 -14.79 19.25
CA VAL A 6 29.98 -13.39 18.79
C VAL A 6 29.27 -12.50 19.79
N SER A 7 28.18 -12.99 20.41
CA SER A 7 27.47 -12.26 21.47
C SER A 7 28.39 -11.96 22.67
N SER A 8 29.24 -12.91 23.07
CA SER A 8 30.16 -12.69 24.20
C SER A 8 31.28 -11.69 23.88
N GLU A 9 31.75 -11.61 22.61
CA GLU A 9 32.70 -10.60 22.15
C GLU A 9 32.08 -9.20 22.08
N LEU A 10 30.80 -9.09 21.81
CA LEU A 10 30.05 -7.84 21.76
C LEU A 10 29.46 -7.43 23.14
N GLY A 11 30.01 -7.91 24.23
CA GLY A 11 29.58 -7.54 25.56
C GLY A 11 28.22 -8.15 25.99
N ASN A 12 27.91 -9.35 25.52
CA ASN A 12 26.65 -10.07 25.73
C ASN A 12 25.42 -9.37 25.11
N GLU A 13 25.60 -8.59 24.07
CA GLU A 13 24.47 -8.10 23.29
C GLU A 13 23.70 -9.25 22.64
N ARG A 14 22.39 -9.10 22.60
CA ARG A 14 21.51 -10.07 21.93
C ARG A 14 21.71 -9.97 20.42
N ILE A 15 22.05 -11.08 19.80
CA ILE A 15 22.23 -11.18 18.36
C ILE A 15 21.12 -12.06 17.80
N ASP A 16 20.32 -11.51 16.89
CA ASP A 16 19.37 -12.24 16.11
C ASP A 16 19.93 -12.45 14.69
N ILE A 17 19.79 -13.66 14.16
CA ILE A 17 20.24 -14.02 12.81
C ILE A 17 19.03 -14.10 11.92
N VAL A 18 19.06 -13.37 10.82
CA VAL A 18 18.00 -13.39 9.80
C VAL A 18 18.57 -13.99 8.53
N ILE A 19 17.80 -14.84 7.88
CA ILE A 19 18.17 -15.43 6.58
C ILE A 19 17.93 -14.36 5.52
N TYR A 20 19.01 -14.03 4.77
CA TYR A 20 18.93 -13.09 3.66
C TYR A 20 18.14 -13.69 2.50
N ASP A 21 17.35 -12.88 1.85
CA ASP A 21 16.64 -13.21 0.62
C ASP A 21 16.66 -11.98 -0.30
N ASP A 22 16.72 -12.19 -1.61
CA ASP A 22 16.69 -11.10 -2.60
C ASP A 22 15.26 -10.51 -2.75
N ASN A 23 14.24 -11.30 -2.39
CA ASN A 23 12.88 -10.81 -2.36
C ASN A 23 12.61 -10.04 -1.06
N PRO A 24 12.29 -8.74 -1.12
CA PRO A 24 12.11 -7.92 0.06
C PRO A 24 10.97 -8.41 0.96
N ALA A 25 9.89 -8.97 0.40
CA ALA A 25 8.80 -9.53 1.19
C ALA A 25 9.25 -10.77 1.98
N GLN A 26 10.03 -11.67 1.34
CA GLN A 26 10.56 -12.84 2.02
C GLN A 26 11.59 -12.46 3.09
N LEU A 27 12.37 -11.41 2.83
CA LEU A 27 13.32 -10.87 3.80
C LEU A 27 12.61 -10.34 5.05
N VAL A 28 11.47 -9.66 4.88
CA VAL A 28 10.62 -9.19 5.99
C VAL A 28 10.05 -10.37 6.78
N ILE A 29 9.54 -11.41 6.12
CA ILE A 29 9.05 -12.61 6.79
C ILE A 29 10.16 -13.24 7.65
N ASN A 30 11.36 -13.35 7.11
CA ASN A 30 12.50 -13.90 7.83
C ASN A 30 12.91 -13.03 9.03
N ALA A 31 12.79 -11.70 8.90
CA ALA A 31 13.13 -10.75 9.96
C ALA A 31 12.11 -10.75 11.12
N LEU A 32 10.87 -11.07 10.83
CA LEU A 32 9.79 -11.08 11.83
C LEU A 32 9.69 -12.40 12.60
N VAL A 33 10.47 -13.43 12.24
CA VAL A 33 10.50 -14.71 12.99
C VAL A 33 10.80 -14.41 14.48
N PRO A 34 10.05 -15.01 15.45
CA PRO A 34 9.14 -16.15 15.33
C PRO A 34 7.66 -15.81 15.02
N ALA A 35 7.32 -14.54 14.79
CA ALA A 35 5.97 -14.17 14.40
C ALA A 35 5.62 -14.78 13.03
N LYS A 36 4.39 -15.29 12.93
CA LYS A 36 3.87 -15.82 11.66
C LYS A 36 3.14 -14.71 10.92
N VAL A 37 3.54 -14.50 9.69
CA VAL A 37 2.91 -13.56 8.77
C VAL A 37 1.84 -14.30 7.97
N ASP A 38 0.64 -13.76 7.91
CA ASP A 38 -0.49 -14.34 7.16
C ASP A 38 -0.50 -13.83 5.72
N SER A 39 -0.33 -12.52 5.53
CA SER A 39 -0.22 -11.91 4.21
C SER A 39 0.65 -10.66 4.22
N ILE A 40 1.19 -10.30 3.05
CA ILE A 40 1.94 -9.07 2.82
C ILE A 40 1.40 -8.40 1.56
N VAL A 41 1.03 -7.14 1.67
CA VAL A 41 0.74 -6.27 0.54
C VAL A 41 1.95 -5.38 0.32
N VAL A 42 2.48 -5.38 -0.89
CA VAL A 42 3.69 -4.63 -1.26
C VAL A 42 3.27 -3.48 -2.17
N ASP A 43 3.60 -2.27 -1.76
CA ASP A 43 3.46 -1.07 -2.57
C ASP A 43 4.86 -0.62 -2.98
N GLU A 44 5.20 -0.83 -4.25
CA GLU A 44 6.51 -0.51 -4.80
C GLU A 44 6.70 0.99 -5.02
N ASP A 45 5.63 1.73 -5.29
CA ASP A 45 5.66 3.15 -5.57
C ASP A 45 6.01 3.95 -4.32
N SER A 46 5.34 3.67 -3.21
CA SER A 46 5.63 4.28 -1.91
C SER A 46 6.78 3.59 -1.15
N ARG A 47 7.28 2.46 -1.64
CA ARG A 47 8.21 1.57 -0.92
C ARG A 47 7.72 1.20 0.47
N SER A 48 6.47 0.85 0.55
CA SER A 48 5.85 0.42 1.79
C SER A 48 5.31 -1.01 1.71
N MET A 49 5.24 -1.67 2.85
CA MET A 49 4.64 -2.99 2.97
C MET A 49 3.67 -2.99 4.13
N GLU A 50 2.48 -3.48 3.88
CA GLU A 50 1.50 -3.75 4.91
C GLU A 50 1.48 -5.26 5.20
N ILE A 51 1.73 -5.60 6.46
CA ILE A 51 1.96 -6.97 6.89
C ILE A 51 0.82 -7.36 7.81
N ALA A 52 -0.02 -8.29 7.35
CA ALA A 52 -1.08 -8.84 8.17
C ALA A 52 -0.57 -10.03 8.97
N VAL A 53 -0.81 -9.99 10.26
CA VAL A 53 -0.46 -11.07 11.20
C VAL A 53 -1.68 -11.41 12.05
N ASN A 54 -1.77 -12.66 12.47
CA ASN A 54 -2.78 -13.06 13.44
C ASN A 54 -2.62 -12.27 14.75
N GLN A 55 -3.74 -11.96 15.41
CA GLN A 55 -3.79 -11.20 16.65
C GLN A 55 -2.80 -11.72 17.71
N ASP A 56 -2.63 -13.05 17.83
CA ASP A 56 -1.71 -13.66 18.77
C ASP A 56 -0.23 -13.38 18.46
N ASN A 57 0.10 -13.12 17.19
CA ASN A 57 1.44 -12.84 16.71
C ASN A 57 1.76 -11.34 16.62
N LEU A 58 0.75 -10.48 16.72
CA LEU A 58 0.90 -9.04 16.55
C LEU A 58 1.96 -8.45 17.51
N ALA A 59 1.89 -8.81 18.78
CA ALA A 59 2.84 -8.36 19.78
C ALA A 59 4.28 -8.87 19.53
N LEU A 60 4.42 -10.08 18.97
CA LEU A 60 5.71 -10.66 18.61
C LEU A 60 6.30 -9.97 17.38
N ALA A 61 5.48 -9.69 16.36
CA ALA A 61 5.90 -9.02 15.14
C ALA A 61 6.36 -7.58 15.42
N ILE A 62 5.59 -6.82 16.20
CA ILE A 62 5.94 -5.45 16.59
C ILE A 62 7.17 -5.45 17.48
N GLY A 63 7.26 -6.40 18.41
CA GLY A 63 8.31 -6.48 19.41
C GLY A 63 8.18 -5.44 20.53
N SER A 64 9.08 -5.52 21.50
CA SER A 64 9.09 -4.57 22.62
C SER A 64 9.34 -3.15 22.12
N ARG A 65 8.38 -2.24 22.34
CA ARG A 65 8.44 -0.83 21.89
C ARG A 65 8.61 -0.66 20.38
N GLY A 66 8.11 -1.57 19.58
CA GLY A 66 8.24 -1.51 18.12
C GLY A 66 9.64 -1.82 17.61
N GLN A 67 10.47 -2.48 18.39
CA GLN A 67 11.89 -2.68 18.07
C GLN A 67 12.09 -3.63 16.88
N ASN A 68 11.30 -4.70 16.79
CA ASN A 68 11.44 -5.68 15.72
C ASN A 68 11.06 -5.08 14.36
N ILE A 69 9.90 -4.43 14.28
CA ILE A 69 9.45 -3.80 13.04
C ILE A 69 10.40 -2.68 12.60
N ARG A 70 10.90 -1.87 13.55
CA ARG A 70 11.83 -0.80 13.24
C ARG A 70 13.16 -1.33 12.68
N LEU A 71 13.71 -2.40 13.27
CA LEU A 71 14.92 -3.02 12.78
C LEU A 71 14.71 -3.67 11.41
N ALA A 72 13.59 -4.35 11.20
CA ALA A 72 13.24 -4.93 9.93
C ALA A 72 13.10 -3.85 8.84
N SER A 73 12.40 -2.75 9.11
CA SER A 73 12.24 -1.62 8.21
C SER A 73 13.58 -0.98 7.83
N GLN A 74 14.44 -0.72 8.82
CA GLN A 74 15.79 -0.17 8.56
C GLN A 74 16.66 -1.10 7.72
N TRP A 75 16.52 -2.39 7.89
CA TRP A 75 17.32 -3.38 7.19
C TRP A 75 16.87 -3.62 5.75
N VAL A 76 15.56 -3.68 5.54
CA VAL A 76 14.95 -3.84 4.20
C VAL A 76 14.99 -2.53 3.41
N GLY A 77 14.97 -1.38 4.10
CA GLY A 77 14.91 -0.06 3.49
C GLY A 77 13.51 0.32 2.97
N TRP A 78 12.48 -0.33 3.52
CA TRP A 78 11.07 -0.11 3.21
C TRP A 78 10.29 0.28 4.47
N GLU A 79 9.24 1.05 4.31
CA GLU A 79 8.32 1.34 5.40
C GLU A 79 7.44 0.11 5.66
N LEU A 80 7.45 -0.37 6.91
CA LEU A 80 6.71 -1.56 7.29
C LEU A 80 5.57 -1.18 8.24
N ASN A 81 4.35 -1.53 7.88
CA ASN A 81 3.15 -1.38 8.69
C ASN A 81 2.62 -2.76 9.07
N ILE A 82 2.45 -3.02 10.35
CA ILE A 82 1.87 -4.28 10.83
C ILE A 82 0.44 -4.03 11.28
N ILE A 83 -0.47 -4.82 10.73
CA ILE A 83 -1.89 -4.82 11.06
C ILE A 83 -2.34 -6.23 11.47
N SER A 84 -3.46 -6.32 12.15
CA SER A 84 -4.07 -7.63 12.41
C SER A 84 -4.72 -8.18 11.14
N SER A 85 -4.80 -9.52 11.02
CA SER A 85 -5.50 -10.15 9.90
C SER A 85 -6.96 -9.73 9.81
N GLU A 86 -7.59 -9.45 10.96
CA GLU A 86 -8.97 -8.93 11.05
C GLU A 86 -9.08 -7.51 10.47
N GLU A 87 -8.11 -6.64 10.76
CA GLU A 87 -8.04 -5.29 10.19
C GLU A 87 -7.78 -5.33 8.67
N ALA A 88 -6.92 -6.25 8.21
CA ALA A 88 -6.65 -6.45 6.80
C ALA A 88 -7.92 -6.88 6.04
N GLU A 89 -8.65 -7.87 6.58
CA GLU A 89 -9.93 -8.29 6.00
C GLU A 89 -10.99 -7.19 6.01
N ALA A 90 -11.03 -6.38 7.06
CA ALA A 90 -11.96 -5.25 7.15
C ALA A 90 -11.62 -4.18 6.10
N LYS A 91 -10.34 -3.88 5.88
CA LYS A 91 -9.87 -2.97 4.82
C LYS A 91 -10.32 -3.45 3.44
N VAL A 92 -10.03 -4.71 3.10
CA VAL A 92 -10.43 -5.29 1.80
C VAL A 92 -11.94 -5.13 1.58
N LYS A 93 -12.77 -5.39 2.58
CA LYS A 93 -14.23 -5.22 2.46
C LYS A 93 -14.65 -3.76 2.27
N VAL A 94 -13.97 -2.81 2.89
CA VAL A 94 -14.23 -1.38 2.70
C VAL A 94 -13.85 -0.99 1.28
N ASP A 95 -12.66 -1.38 0.82
CA ASP A 95 -12.18 -1.09 -0.52
C ASP A 95 -13.10 -1.69 -1.60
N GLU A 96 -13.56 -2.94 -1.42
CA GLU A 96 -14.54 -3.59 -2.30
C GLU A 96 -15.87 -2.82 -2.34
N THR A 97 -16.35 -2.33 -1.18
CA THR A 97 -17.60 -1.58 -1.10
C THR A 97 -17.48 -0.21 -1.77
N GLU A 98 -16.39 0.50 -1.55
CA GLU A 98 -16.12 1.78 -2.20
C GLU A 98 -15.96 1.61 -3.72
N PHE A 99 -15.26 0.56 -4.15
CA PHE A 99 -15.11 0.25 -5.57
C PHE A 99 -16.46 -0.12 -6.20
N MET A 100 -17.32 -0.88 -5.50
CA MET A 100 -18.68 -1.19 -5.96
C MET A 100 -19.48 0.07 -6.24
N VAL A 101 -19.47 1.05 -5.33
CA VAL A 101 -20.16 2.33 -5.52
C VAL A 101 -19.59 3.07 -6.74
N LYS A 102 -18.27 3.12 -6.90
CA LYS A 102 -17.63 3.72 -8.07
C LYS A 102 -18.02 3.01 -9.37
N LEU A 103 -18.12 1.67 -9.37
CA LEU A 103 -18.54 0.90 -10.53
C LEU A 103 -19.96 1.26 -10.97
N ILE A 104 -20.90 1.32 -10.02
CA ILE A 104 -22.29 1.66 -10.28
C ILE A 104 -22.40 3.06 -10.87
N ASP A 105 -21.71 4.03 -10.27
CA ASP A 105 -21.79 5.44 -10.69
C ASP A 105 -21.07 5.69 -12.04
N SER A 106 -19.87 5.13 -12.22
CA SER A 106 -19.04 5.41 -13.41
C SER A 106 -19.48 4.61 -14.64
N LEU A 107 -19.86 3.34 -14.45
CA LEU A 107 -20.24 2.46 -15.55
C LEU A 107 -21.76 2.42 -15.81
N ALA A 108 -22.56 3.04 -14.94
CA ALA A 108 -24.03 3.01 -14.96
C ALA A 108 -24.57 1.57 -15.10
N ILE A 109 -24.05 0.67 -14.25
CA ILE A 109 -24.45 -0.75 -14.18
C ILE A 109 -25.25 -1.04 -12.92
N ASP A 110 -25.99 -2.14 -12.94
CA ASP A 110 -26.71 -2.61 -11.76
C ASP A 110 -25.79 -3.21 -10.70
N GLU A 111 -26.21 -3.14 -9.43
CA GLU A 111 -25.47 -3.70 -8.30
C GLU A 111 -25.12 -5.18 -8.50
N SER A 112 -26.02 -5.96 -9.11
CA SER A 112 -25.79 -7.38 -9.38
C SER A 112 -24.65 -7.63 -10.38
N ILE A 113 -24.42 -6.72 -11.33
CA ILE A 113 -23.31 -6.78 -12.28
C ILE A 113 -22.03 -6.35 -11.58
N ALA A 114 -22.07 -5.29 -10.77
CA ALA A 114 -20.94 -4.83 -9.99
C ALA A 114 -20.41 -5.90 -9.01
N GLU A 115 -21.30 -6.58 -8.29
CA GLU A 115 -20.94 -7.72 -7.42
C GLU A 115 -20.23 -8.84 -8.19
N LYS A 116 -20.73 -9.17 -9.39
CA LYS A 116 -20.09 -10.20 -10.22
C LYS A 116 -18.73 -9.78 -10.72
N ILE A 117 -18.55 -8.54 -11.14
CA ILE A 117 -17.26 -7.97 -11.54
C ILE A 117 -16.24 -8.14 -10.42
N ILE A 118 -16.59 -7.75 -9.19
CA ILE A 118 -15.72 -7.90 -8.02
C ILE A 118 -15.46 -9.37 -7.71
N SER A 119 -16.48 -10.23 -7.78
CA SER A 119 -16.35 -11.66 -7.49
C SER A 119 -15.42 -12.42 -8.45
N VAL A 120 -15.25 -11.92 -9.67
CA VAL A 120 -14.32 -12.46 -10.68
C VAL A 120 -12.89 -11.98 -10.45
N GLY A 121 -12.69 -11.04 -9.51
CA GLY A 121 -11.38 -10.53 -9.14
C GLY A 121 -10.94 -9.30 -9.94
N LEU A 122 -11.87 -8.60 -10.58
CA LEU A 122 -11.60 -7.32 -11.24
C LEU A 122 -11.72 -6.21 -10.19
N THR A 123 -10.58 -5.62 -9.81
CA THR A 123 -10.47 -4.66 -8.70
C THR A 123 -10.11 -3.24 -9.13
N SER A 124 -9.95 -3.02 -10.42
CA SER A 124 -9.67 -1.71 -11.02
C SER A 124 -10.46 -1.48 -12.31
N PHE A 125 -10.62 -0.22 -12.70
CA PHE A 125 -11.23 0.11 -13.99
C PHE A 125 -10.37 -0.36 -15.16
N ASP A 126 -9.04 -0.37 -15.03
CA ASP A 126 -8.11 -0.91 -16.03
C ASP A 126 -8.34 -2.41 -16.25
N ASP A 127 -8.52 -3.18 -15.17
CA ASP A 127 -8.82 -4.60 -15.28
C ASP A 127 -10.08 -4.85 -16.10
N ILE A 128 -11.12 -4.04 -15.91
CA ILE A 128 -12.40 -4.16 -16.64
C ILE A 128 -12.25 -3.75 -18.10
N ALA A 129 -11.51 -2.67 -18.35
CA ALA A 129 -11.29 -2.16 -19.72
C ALA A 129 -10.56 -3.18 -20.61
N TYR A 130 -9.58 -3.89 -20.04
CA TYR A 130 -8.71 -4.80 -20.79
C TYR A 130 -9.00 -6.28 -20.60
N VAL A 131 -9.97 -6.65 -19.74
CA VAL A 131 -10.37 -8.05 -19.55
C VAL A 131 -10.89 -8.67 -20.85
N ASP A 132 -10.71 -9.98 -21.00
CA ASP A 132 -11.29 -10.72 -22.12
C ASP A 132 -12.82 -10.68 -22.07
N ASN A 133 -13.47 -10.47 -23.23
CA ASN A 133 -14.93 -10.36 -23.31
C ASN A 133 -15.64 -11.60 -22.75
N SER A 134 -15.04 -12.78 -22.89
CA SER A 134 -15.59 -14.03 -22.36
C SER A 134 -15.86 -14.02 -20.86
N VAL A 135 -15.13 -13.20 -20.11
CA VAL A 135 -15.33 -13.03 -18.64
C VAL A 135 -16.61 -12.26 -18.38
N LEU A 136 -16.86 -11.18 -19.13
CA LEU A 136 -18.07 -10.37 -18.98
C LEU A 136 -19.30 -11.06 -19.58
N GLU A 137 -19.13 -11.84 -20.66
CA GLU A 137 -20.19 -12.66 -21.27
C GLU A 137 -20.79 -13.70 -20.31
N ALA A 138 -20.08 -14.06 -19.25
CA ALA A 138 -20.59 -14.97 -18.24
C ALA A 138 -21.78 -14.40 -17.43
N PHE A 139 -21.96 -13.06 -17.44
CA PHE A 139 -23.02 -12.40 -16.68
C PHE A 139 -23.64 -11.18 -17.35
N VAL A 140 -23.21 -10.82 -18.55
CA VAL A 140 -23.79 -9.79 -19.41
C VAL A 140 -24.12 -10.43 -20.76
N ASP A 141 -25.40 -10.56 -21.06
CA ASP A 141 -25.86 -11.28 -22.27
C ASP A 141 -25.79 -10.44 -23.57
N ASN A 142 -25.47 -9.15 -23.46
CA ASN A 142 -25.50 -8.21 -24.58
C ASN A 142 -24.10 -7.71 -24.93
N ALA A 143 -23.63 -8.01 -26.13
CA ALA A 143 -22.31 -7.59 -26.62
C ALA A 143 -22.13 -6.06 -26.67
N ASP A 144 -23.19 -5.31 -27.04
CA ASP A 144 -23.16 -3.85 -27.07
C ASP A 144 -23.01 -3.26 -25.64
N GLU A 145 -23.58 -3.95 -24.65
CA GLU A 145 -23.45 -3.57 -23.24
C GLU A 145 -22.08 -3.84 -22.69
N ILE A 146 -21.45 -4.96 -23.09
CA ILE A 146 -20.05 -5.28 -22.75
C ILE A 146 -19.12 -4.21 -23.29
N GLU A 147 -19.28 -3.81 -24.56
CA GLU A 147 -18.47 -2.77 -25.17
C GLU A 147 -18.67 -1.42 -24.49
N ARG A 148 -19.90 -1.07 -24.12
CA ARG A 148 -20.22 0.13 -23.34
C ARG A 148 -19.54 0.12 -21.96
N ILE A 149 -19.61 -1.00 -21.24
CA ILE A 149 -18.98 -1.16 -19.93
C ILE A 149 -17.46 -0.97 -20.04
N LYS A 150 -16.82 -1.61 -21.01
CA LYS A 150 -15.37 -1.50 -21.23
C LYS A 150 -14.96 -0.09 -21.61
N SER A 151 -15.66 0.57 -22.51
CA SER A 151 -15.38 1.96 -22.90
C SER A 151 -15.56 2.92 -21.71
N SER A 152 -16.61 2.75 -20.91
CA SER A 152 -16.82 3.56 -19.70
C SER A 152 -15.75 3.29 -18.64
N ALA A 153 -15.25 2.06 -18.54
CA ALA A 153 -14.16 1.70 -17.63
C ALA A 153 -12.84 2.35 -18.07
N GLU A 154 -12.57 2.39 -19.38
CA GLU A 154 -11.39 3.06 -19.95
C GLU A 154 -11.41 4.57 -19.64
N ASP A 155 -12.57 5.23 -19.81
CA ASP A 155 -12.77 6.64 -19.47
C ASP A 155 -12.58 6.88 -17.95
N ALA A 156 -13.12 6.00 -17.11
CA ALA A 156 -12.99 6.11 -15.66
C ALA A 156 -11.55 5.91 -15.18
N ALA A 157 -10.82 4.94 -15.73
CA ALA A 157 -9.42 4.70 -15.47
C ALA A 157 -8.56 5.92 -15.83
N LEU A 158 -8.85 6.54 -16.99
CA LEU A 158 -8.17 7.76 -17.41
C LEU A 158 -8.43 8.93 -16.46
N MET A 159 -9.67 9.08 -15.98
CA MET A 159 -10.02 10.11 -15.01
C MET A 159 -9.33 9.91 -13.66
N GLU A 160 -9.24 8.67 -13.16
CA GLU A 160 -8.49 8.35 -11.94
C GLU A 160 -7.00 8.69 -12.10
N ALA A 161 -6.39 8.30 -13.20
CA ALA A 161 -4.99 8.61 -13.49
C ALA A 161 -4.73 10.12 -13.57
N MET A 162 -5.62 10.89 -14.16
CA MET A 162 -5.52 12.36 -14.23
C MET A 162 -5.74 13.01 -12.85
N GLY A 163 -6.65 12.47 -12.03
CA GLY A 163 -6.90 12.92 -10.66
C GLY A 163 -5.69 12.71 -9.75
N ALA A 164 -5.03 11.55 -9.84
CA ALA A 164 -3.82 11.26 -9.10
C ALA A 164 -2.66 12.22 -9.44
N ILE A 165 -2.50 12.59 -10.72
CA ILE A 165 -1.46 13.54 -11.15
C ILE A 165 -1.70 14.94 -10.56
N THR A 166 -2.97 15.39 -10.49
CA THR A 166 -3.29 16.72 -9.93
C THR A 166 -3.07 16.77 -8.42
N GLU A 167 -3.32 15.70 -7.69
CA GLU A 167 -3.07 15.60 -6.24
C GLU A 167 -1.56 15.59 -5.91
N GLU A 168 -0.74 14.96 -6.75
CA GLU A 168 0.71 14.99 -6.61
C GLU A 168 1.28 16.40 -6.87
N GLU A 169 0.81 17.12 -7.87
CA GLU A 169 1.24 18.47 -8.17
C GLU A 169 0.84 19.45 -7.05
N GLU A 170 -0.36 19.36 -6.49
CA GLU A 170 -0.79 20.19 -5.35
C GLU A 170 0.02 19.91 -4.08
N ASN A 171 0.42 18.67 -3.86
CA ASN A 171 1.28 18.28 -2.72
C ASN A 171 2.71 18.81 -2.86
N LEU A 172 3.28 18.80 -4.07
CA LEU A 172 4.60 19.39 -4.33
C LEU A 172 4.62 20.90 -4.12
N ASP A 173 3.58 21.62 -4.55
CA ASP A 173 3.48 23.06 -4.36
C ASP A 173 3.30 23.45 -2.89
N SER A 174 2.66 22.62 -2.08
CA SER A 174 2.50 22.85 -0.65
C SER A 174 3.83 22.70 0.13
N PHE A 175 4.74 21.85 -0.33
CA PHE A 175 6.09 21.68 0.25
C PHE A 175 7.09 22.75 -0.23
N GLY A 176 6.90 23.32 -1.43
CA GLY A 176 7.77 24.37 -2.00
C GLY A 176 7.61 25.74 -1.35
N GLY A 177 6.55 25.99 -0.60
CA GLY A 177 6.22 27.29 0.01
C GLY A 177 6.96 27.64 1.31
N LEU A 178 7.76 26.76 1.90
CA LEU A 178 8.42 26.98 3.20
C LEU A 178 9.86 27.52 3.13
N GLY A 179 10.35 27.90 1.95
CA GLY A 179 11.75 28.25 1.70
C GLY A 179 12.07 29.74 1.42
N SER A 180 11.18 30.71 1.67
CA SER A 180 11.52 32.14 1.43
C SER A 180 11.10 33.05 2.58
N ARG A 181 11.80 32.94 3.72
CA ARG A 181 11.83 34.09 4.67
C ARG A 181 12.96 35.02 4.30
N LYS A 182 12.57 36.11 3.65
CA LYS A 182 13.42 37.27 3.39
C LYS A 182 14.05 37.80 4.68
N SER A 183 15.37 37.79 4.70
CA SER A 183 16.21 38.55 5.60
C SER A 183 15.93 40.06 5.42
N THR A 184 15.25 40.65 6.39
CA THR A 184 15.12 42.10 6.47
C THR A 184 16.38 42.69 7.09
N ARG A 185 17.21 43.34 6.29
CA ARG A 185 18.33 44.16 6.75
C ARG A 185 17.78 45.34 7.54
N LEU A 186 18.13 45.42 8.81
CA LEU A 186 18.08 46.67 9.57
C LEU A 186 19.21 47.57 9.07
N ASN A 187 18.83 48.70 8.49
CA ASN A 187 19.74 49.79 8.16
C ASN A 187 19.66 50.81 9.30
N SER A 188 20.66 50.82 10.16
CA SER A 188 20.83 51.90 11.15
C SER A 188 21.64 53.01 10.50
N SER A 189 20.98 54.09 10.15
CA SER A 189 21.65 55.36 9.83
C SER A 189 21.83 56.18 11.08
N HIS A 190 23.08 56.42 11.42
CA HIS A 190 23.54 57.48 12.32
C HIS A 190 23.33 58.83 11.63
N GLY A 191 22.78 59.79 12.37
CA GLY A 191 22.78 61.19 12.05
C GLY A 191 22.94 61.99 13.33
N SER A 192 24.10 62.58 13.49
CA SER A 192 24.55 63.73 14.25
C SER A 192 23.69 64.27 15.38
#